data_c4c924102ceecaf0f79542f17ca78fd1
#
_entry.id   c4c924102ceecaf0f79542f17ca78fd1
#
_cell.length_a   1.000
_cell.length_b   1.000
_cell.length_c   1.000
_cell.angle_alpha   90.00
_cell.angle_beta   90.00
_cell.angle_gamma   90.00
#
_symmetry.space_group_name_H-M   'P 1'
#
loop_
_entity.id
_entity.type
_entity.pdbx_description
1 polymer ?
#
loop_
_entity_poly.entity_id
_entity_poly.type
_entity_poly.pdbx_seq_one_letter_code
_entity_poly.pdbx_strand_id
1 'polypeptide(L)'
;MEEDKNYINLIRGDLTKASQAHNGMPDSVGMMNIKTANQTILEASLLPTPRALWDSFWYEGELSCLFADSNVGKSILAVQIADRIARTDNVLYLDFELSEKQFQLRYTNEHGELYTFPDKLYRVSIDCNQLLDANFEEAIIGGIEQMAVQTDCKIFIIDNLTYLCCAMEKGDAAGRLMIQLNNLKKRYALSILVLAHTPKRSLDCPITSNDLAGSKRLYNFFDSVFTIGKSAQDGGLRYVKQLKVRYGTFSHDADNVIVYEIDK
;
A
#
# COMPACT_ATOMS: atom_id res chain seq x y z
N MET A 1 -6.91 35.41 -6.20
CA MET A 1 -8.00 34.94 -7.09
C MET A 1 -7.82 35.39 -8.56
N GLU A 2 -7.38 36.62 -8.86
CA GLU A 2 -7.15 37.07 -10.24
C GLU A 2 -5.76 36.64 -10.78
N GLU A 3 -4.76 36.65 -9.92
CA GLU A 3 -3.42 36.11 -10.22
C GLU A 3 -3.44 34.60 -10.50
N ASP A 4 -4.20 33.80 -9.72
CA ASP A 4 -4.35 32.37 -9.94
C ASP A 4 -5.00 32.03 -11.28
N LYS A 5 -6.01 32.84 -11.70
CA LYS A 5 -6.66 32.68 -13.02
C LYS A 5 -5.70 33.00 -14.16
N ASN A 6 -4.85 34.03 -14.01
CA ASN A 6 -3.84 34.36 -15.00
C ASN A 6 -2.78 33.25 -15.14
N TYR A 7 -2.32 32.69 -14.04
CA TYR A 7 -1.36 31.60 -14.02
C TYR A 7 -1.93 30.33 -14.70
N ILE A 8 -3.20 29.97 -14.38
CA ILE A 8 -3.89 28.83 -15.00
C ILE A 8 -4.07 29.04 -16.51
N ASN A 9 -4.38 30.25 -16.95
CA ASN A 9 -4.55 30.56 -18.38
C ASN A 9 -3.21 30.53 -19.14
N LEU A 10 -2.13 30.95 -18.50
CA LEU A 10 -0.75 30.87 -19.07
C LEU A 10 -0.37 29.39 -19.26
N ILE A 11 -0.57 28.56 -18.27
CA ILE A 11 -0.31 27.12 -18.33
C ILE A 11 -1.16 26.44 -19.39
N ARG A 12 -2.47 26.79 -19.51
CA ARG A 12 -3.33 26.27 -20.58
C ARG A 12 -2.85 26.69 -21.97
N GLY A 13 -2.34 27.90 -22.13
CA GLY A 13 -1.73 28.38 -23.37
C GLY A 13 -0.47 27.58 -23.75
N ASP A 14 0.36 27.25 -22.76
CA ASP A 14 1.56 26.46 -22.97
C ASP A 14 1.23 24.97 -23.23
N LEU A 15 0.20 24.40 -22.59
CA LEU A 15 -0.33 23.08 -22.91
C LEU A 15 -0.83 23.00 -24.35
N THR A 16 -1.53 24.03 -24.84
CA THR A 16 -2.01 24.10 -26.22
C THR A 16 -0.86 24.17 -27.23
N LYS A 17 0.18 24.95 -26.94
CA LYS A 17 1.41 25.03 -27.76
C LYS A 17 2.20 23.72 -27.73
N ALA A 18 2.33 23.09 -26.57
CA ALA A 18 3.01 21.79 -26.43
C ALA A 18 2.26 20.67 -27.18
N SER A 19 0.91 20.72 -27.19
CA SER A 19 0.07 19.80 -27.96
C SER A 19 0.24 19.98 -29.48
N GLN A 20 0.47 21.21 -29.96
CA GLN A 20 0.72 21.49 -31.38
C GLN A 20 2.14 21.08 -31.84
N ALA A 21 3.06 20.86 -30.93
CA ALA A 21 4.45 20.44 -31.22
C ALA A 21 4.61 18.92 -31.36
N HIS A 22 3.54 18.17 -31.63
CA HIS A 22 3.58 16.69 -31.76
C HIS A 22 4.12 16.22 -33.11
N ASN A 23 5.19 16.82 -33.64
CA ASN A 23 6.04 16.38 -34.75
C ASN A 23 5.55 15.13 -35.55
N GLY A 24 4.25 15.02 -35.84
CA GLY A 24 3.66 13.89 -36.57
C GLY A 24 3.52 12.58 -35.78
N MET A 25 3.84 12.56 -34.47
CA MET A 25 3.61 11.39 -33.62
C MET A 25 2.14 11.33 -33.22
N PRO A 26 1.48 10.14 -33.27
CA PRO A 26 0.12 9.99 -32.79
C PRO A 26 0.05 10.10 -31.28
N ASP A 27 -1.10 10.56 -30.72
CA ASP A 27 -1.31 10.67 -29.26
C ASP A 27 -1.39 9.30 -28.57
N SER A 28 -1.68 8.24 -29.32
CA SER A 28 -1.73 6.86 -28.81
C SER A 28 -1.51 5.82 -29.90
N VAL A 29 -0.95 4.67 -29.50
CA VAL A 29 -0.83 3.46 -30.33
C VAL A 29 -1.32 2.26 -29.52
N GLY A 30 -2.44 1.69 -29.86
CA GLY A 30 -3.08 0.62 -29.07
C GLY A 30 -3.41 1.09 -27.67
N MET A 31 -2.80 0.45 -26.65
CA MET A 31 -2.99 0.81 -25.23
C MET A 31 -1.95 1.83 -24.73
N MET A 32 -1.03 2.29 -25.57
CA MET A 32 0.06 3.18 -25.19
C MET A 32 -0.27 4.63 -25.51
N ASN A 33 -0.30 5.48 -24.50
CA ASN A 33 -0.42 6.93 -24.65
C ASN A 33 0.97 7.53 -24.92
N ILE A 34 1.07 8.40 -25.90
CA ILE A 34 2.31 9.05 -26.30
C ILE A 34 2.20 10.53 -25.97
N LYS A 35 3.10 11.01 -25.12
CA LYS A 35 3.25 12.43 -24.76
C LYS A 35 4.70 12.81 -24.76
N THR A 36 5.01 14.07 -25.03
CA THR A 36 6.37 14.57 -24.79
C THR A 36 6.67 14.61 -23.29
N ALA A 37 7.94 14.45 -22.91
CA ALA A 37 8.34 14.58 -21.51
C ALA A 37 7.93 15.95 -20.91
N ASN A 38 8.07 17.03 -21.68
CA ASN A 38 7.69 18.38 -21.26
C ASN A 38 6.18 18.51 -21.02
N GLN A 39 5.36 17.92 -21.90
CA GLN A 39 3.90 17.89 -21.69
C GLN A 39 3.56 17.10 -20.43
N THR A 40 4.19 15.95 -20.20
CA THR A 40 3.98 15.14 -18.99
C THR A 40 4.32 15.94 -17.72
N ILE A 41 5.46 16.64 -17.69
CA ILE A 41 5.86 17.46 -16.54
C ILE A 41 4.87 18.62 -16.31
N LEU A 42 4.45 19.28 -17.37
CA LEU A 42 3.53 20.40 -17.28
C LEU A 42 2.14 19.95 -16.77
N GLU A 43 1.57 18.87 -17.31
CA GLU A 43 0.32 18.31 -16.83
C GLU A 43 0.44 17.84 -15.38
N ALA A 44 1.55 17.17 -15.03
CA ALA A 44 1.80 16.70 -13.67
C ALA A 44 1.96 17.84 -12.66
N SER A 45 2.47 19.01 -13.09
CA SER A 45 2.63 20.19 -12.21
C SER A 45 1.28 20.76 -11.73
N LEU A 46 0.18 20.41 -12.40
CA LEU A 46 -1.20 20.80 -12.02
C LEU A 46 -1.83 19.81 -11.03
N LEU A 47 -1.23 18.65 -10.82
CA LEU A 47 -1.71 17.66 -9.88
C LEU A 47 -1.20 17.96 -8.46
N PRO A 48 -1.99 17.64 -7.42
CA PRO A 48 -1.53 17.79 -6.05
C PRO A 48 -0.32 16.87 -5.79
N THR A 49 0.59 17.35 -4.95
CA THR A 49 1.70 16.54 -4.46
C THR A 49 1.17 15.40 -3.59
N PRO A 50 1.60 14.14 -3.80
CA PRO A 50 1.17 13.02 -2.96
C PRO A 50 1.43 13.28 -1.48
N ARG A 51 0.41 13.14 -0.67
CA ARG A 51 0.48 13.31 0.79
C ARG A 51 1.11 12.06 1.43
N ALA A 52 1.90 12.25 2.50
CA ALA A 52 2.33 11.15 3.34
C ALA A 52 1.13 10.57 4.10
N LEU A 53 0.85 9.27 3.91
CA LEU A 53 -0.16 8.52 4.65
C LEU A 53 0.41 8.03 5.99
N TRP A 54 1.69 7.64 5.98
CA TRP A 54 2.41 7.28 7.20
C TRP A 54 3.88 7.74 7.11
N ASP A 55 4.15 8.87 7.69
CA ASP A 55 5.46 9.54 7.72
C ASP A 55 6.20 9.44 6.36
N SER A 56 7.47 9.05 6.32
CA SER A 56 8.23 8.82 5.09
C SER A 56 8.11 7.40 4.53
N PHE A 57 7.28 6.53 5.12
CA PHE A 57 7.19 5.12 4.76
C PHE A 57 6.17 4.83 3.67
N TRP A 58 5.07 5.61 3.61
CA TRP A 58 3.98 5.36 2.67
C TRP A 58 3.31 6.66 2.24
N TYR A 59 3.17 6.84 0.91
CA TYR A 59 2.56 8.01 0.30
C TYR A 59 1.31 7.64 -0.52
N GLU A 60 0.48 8.64 -0.78
CA GLU A 60 -0.68 8.49 -1.67
C GLU A 60 -0.26 8.00 -3.06
N GLY A 61 -1.08 7.12 -3.64
CA GLY A 61 -0.85 6.55 -4.96
C GLY A 61 0.24 5.47 -5.01
N GLU A 62 0.80 5.05 -3.88
CA GLU A 62 1.78 3.97 -3.83
C GLU A 62 1.16 2.60 -3.58
N LEU A 63 1.77 1.57 -4.17
CA LEU A 63 1.65 0.19 -3.77
C LEU A 63 2.84 -0.15 -2.88
N SER A 64 2.62 -0.17 -1.58
CA SER A 64 3.66 -0.33 -0.56
C SER A 64 3.58 -1.68 0.13
N CYS A 65 4.68 -2.14 0.69
CA CYS A 65 4.76 -3.41 1.41
C CYS A 65 5.34 -3.22 2.81
N LEU A 66 4.62 -3.74 3.81
CA LEU A 66 5.12 -3.98 5.15
C LEU A 66 5.33 -5.48 5.34
N PHE A 67 6.57 -5.91 5.53
CA PHE A 67 6.81 -7.31 5.83
C PHE A 67 7.62 -7.50 7.13
N ALA A 68 7.45 -8.65 7.75
CA ALA A 68 8.12 -8.98 8.99
C ALA A 68 8.00 -10.47 9.32
N ASP A 69 8.81 -10.93 10.25
CA ASP A 69 8.66 -12.26 10.85
C ASP A 69 7.29 -12.41 11.52
N SER A 70 6.85 -13.65 11.73
CA SER A 70 5.62 -13.90 12.47
C SER A 70 5.73 -13.40 13.92
N ASN A 71 4.62 -12.92 14.46
CA ASN A 71 4.50 -12.47 15.86
C ASN A 71 5.39 -11.27 16.28
N VAL A 72 5.83 -10.44 15.33
CA VAL A 72 6.56 -9.20 15.66
C VAL A 72 5.67 -7.96 15.71
N GLY A 73 4.36 -8.11 15.47
CA GLY A 73 3.39 -7.01 15.57
C GLY A 73 3.05 -6.33 14.24
N LYS A 74 3.30 -6.97 13.10
CA LYS A 74 3.00 -6.43 11.76
C LYS A 74 1.56 -5.94 11.61
N SER A 75 0.56 -6.80 11.90
CA SER A 75 -0.86 -6.44 11.81
C SER A 75 -1.26 -5.38 12.85
N ILE A 76 -0.62 -5.36 14.03
CA ILE A 76 -0.84 -4.33 15.05
C ILE A 76 -0.41 -2.97 14.50
N LEU A 77 0.80 -2.86 13.94
CA LEU A 77 1.28 -1.62 13.34
C LEU A 77 0.40 -1.19 12.15
N ALA A 78 -0.02 -2.13 11.31
CA ALA A 78 -0.87 -1.83 10.16
C ALA A 78 -2.25 -1.28 10.59
N VAL A 79 -2.86 -1.84 11.64
CA VAL A 79 -4.11 -1.31 12.19
C VAL A 79 -3.89 0.05 12.85
N GLN A 80 -2.77 0.28 13.52
CA GLN A 80 -2.42 1.59 14.07
C GLN A 80 -2.25 2.65 12.97
N ILE A 81 -1.62 2.29 11.86
CA ILE A 81 -1.54 3.15 10.67
C ILE A 81 -2.94 3.44 10.12
N ALA A 82 -3.78 2.40 9.99
CA ALA A 82 -5.15 2.53 9.54
C ALA A 82 -5.99 3.45 10.44
N ASP A 83 -5.89 3.28 11.76
CA ASP A 83 -6.56 4.12 12.77
C ASP A 83 -6.17 5.60 12.62
N ARG A 84 -4.87 5.88 12.47
CA ARG A 84 -4.37 7.24 12.29
C ARG A 84 -4.93 7.88 11.01
N ILE A 85 -4.90 7.16 9.89
CA ILE A 85 -5.40 7.65 8.61
C ILE A 85 -6.93 7.82 8.66
N ALA A 86 -7.64 6.88 9.30
CA ALA A 86 -9.09 6.88 9.38
C ALA A 86 -9.69 8.06 10.15
N ARG A 87 -8.88 8.85 10.84
CA ARG A 87 -9.32 10.12 11.45
C ARG A 87 -9.70 11.16 10.41
N THR A 88 -9.14 11.09 9.22
CA THR A 88 -9.38 12.05 8.12
C THR A 88 -9.99 11.40 6.88
N ASP A 89 -9.58 10.17 6.54
CA ASP A 89 -9.89 9.49 5.28
C ASP A 89 -10.56 8.14 5.52
N ASN A 90 -11.35 7.67 4.55
CA ASN A 90 -11.87 6.31 4.58
C ASN A 90 -10.75 5.31 4.31
N VAL A 91 -10.66 4.27 5.14
CA VAL A 91 -9.68 3.17 5.03
C VAL A 91 -10.41 1.84 4.99
N LEU A 92 -10.12 1.02 4.00
CA LEU A 92 -10.57 -0.36 3.89
C LEU A 92 -9.42 -1.30 4.32
N TYR A 93 -9.61 -1.96 5.46
CA TYR A 93 -8.67 -2.95 5.99
C TYR A 93 -9.19 -4.35 5.69
N LEU A 94 -8.58 -5.02 4.72
CA LEU A 94 -8.91 -6.37 4.31
C LEU A 94 -8.18 -7.37 5.22
N ASP A 95 -8.90 -7.99 6.13
CA ASP A 95 -8.38 -8.92 7.14
C ASP A 95 -8.68 -10.37 6.74
N PHE A 96 -7.65 -11.08 6.30
CA PHE A 96 -7.72 -12.49 5.90
C PHE A 96 -7.31 -13.47 7.02
N GLU A 97 -6.89 -12.97 8.19
CA GLU A 97 -6.31 -13.80 9.23
C GLU A 97 -7.24 -13.99 10.43
N LEU A 98 -7.91 -12.93 10.87
CA LEU A 98 -8.62 -12.95 12.14
C LEU A 98 -10.13 -13.13 11.97
N SER A 99 -10.70 -14.02 12.80
CA SER A 99 -12.13 -14.00 13.03
C SER A 99 -12.56 -12.71 13.76
N GLU A 100 -13.85 -12.39 13.71
CA GLU A 100 -14.41 -11.22 14.42
C GLU A 100 -14.10 -11.26 15.92
N LYS A 101 -14.21 -12.44 16.53
CA LYS A 101 -13.91 -12.61 17.95
C LYS A 101 -12.43 -12.41 18.27
N GLN A 102 -11.53 -12.89 17.43
CA GLN A 102 -10.09 -12.68 17.61
C GLN A 102 -9.71 -11.21 17.44
N PHE A 103 -10.33 -10.52 16.48
CA PHE A 103 -10.14 -9.08 16.32
C PHE A 103 -10.64 -8.32 17.56
N GLN A 104 -11.85 -8.59 18.03
CA GLN A 104 -12.40 -7.99 19.24
C GLN A 104 -11.49 -8.20 20.46
N LEU A 105 -11.01 -9.42 20.70
CA LEU A 105 -10.13 -9.74 21.83
C LEU A 105 -8.78 -9.02 21.76
N ARG A 106 -8.26 -8.79 20.55
CA ARG A 106 -7.00 -8.07 20.33
C ARG A 106 -7.10 -6.59 20.74
N TYR A 107 -8.28 -6.01 20.57
CA TYR A 107 -8.55 -4.59 20.87
C TYR A 107 -9.48 -4.42 22.08
N THR A 108 -9.32 -5.30 23.05
CA THR A 108 -9.93 -5.22 24.38
C THR A 108 -8.81 -5.12 25.41
N ASN A 109 -8.87 -4.13 26.29
CA ASN A 109 -7.87 -3.96 27.35
C ASN A 109 -8.06 -4.97 28.51
N GLU A 110 -7.18 -4.94 29.50
CA GLU A 110 -7.19 -5.83 30.67
C GLU A 110 -8.46 -5.68 31.53
N HIS A 111 -9.15 -4.54 31.44
CA HIS A 111 -10.40 -4.25 32.16
C HIS A 111 -11.64 -4.66 31.37
N GLY A 112 -11.49 -5.25 30.18
CA GLY A 112 -12.59 -5.65 29.31
C GLY A 112 -13.20 -4.51 28.49
N GLU A 113 -12.58 -3.34 28.47
CA GLU A 113 -13.04 -2.20 27.69
C GLU A 113 -12.60 -2.33 26.23
N LEU A 114 -13.54 -2.06 25.32
CA LEU A 114 -13.32 -2.13 23.89
C LEU A 114 -12.64 -0.85 23.40
N TYR A 115 -11.62 -1.00 22.55
CA TYR A 115 -11.07 0.13 21.83
C TYR A 115 -12.08 0.68 20.81
N THR A 116 -12.21 1.99 20.74
CA THR A 116 -13.10 2.67 19.78
C THR A 116 -12.28 3.22 18.61
N PHE A 117 -12.44 2.59 17.46
CA PHE A 117 -11.85 3.05 16.21
C PHE A 117 -12.61 4.23 15.61
N PRO A 118 -11.95 5.07 14.77
CA PRO A 118 -12.65 6.05 13.96
C PRO A 118 -13.69 5.43 13.03
N ASP A 119 -14.82 6.09 12.82
CA ASP A 119 -15.94 5.62 11.97
C ASP A 119 -15.54 5.40 10.50
N LYS A 120 -14.40 5.94 10.06
CA LYS A 120 -13.86 5.81 8.72
C LYS A 120 -12.93 4.61 8.54
N LEU A 121 -12.69 3.81 9.58
CA LEU A 121 -11.97 2.53 9.48
C LEU A 121 -12.96 1.38 9.27
N TYR A 122 -12.95 0.83 8.08
CA TYR A 122 -13.81 -0.30 7.71
C TYR A 122 -12.98 -1.58 7.65
N ARG A 123 -13.33 -2.57 8.46
CA ARG A 123 -12.77 -3.91 8.37
C ARG A 123 -13.57 -4.74 7.37
N VAL A 124 -12.85 -5.30 6.39
CA VAL A 124 -13.42 -6.19 5.37
C VAL A 124 -12.98 -7.61 5.66
N SER A 125 -13.92 -8.49 5.95
CA SER A 125 -13.69 -9.94 6.07
C SER A 125 -14.17 -10.66 4.82
N ILE A 126 -13.55 -11.80 4.49
CA ILE A 126 -13.92 -12.61 3.34
C ILE A 126 -14.65 -13.85 3.81
N ASP A 127 -15.83 -14.08 3.26
CA ASP A 127 -16.53 -15.35 3.40
C ASP A 127 -15.96 -16.37 2.42
N CYS A 128 -15.03 -17.20 2.91
CA CYS A 128 -14.39 -18.23 2.09
C CYS A 128 -15.37 -19.28 1.56
N ASN A 129 -16.58 -19.41 2.13
CA ASN A 129 -17.57 -20.35 1.62
C ASN A 129 -18.15 -19.93 0.28
N GLN A 130 -18.13 -18.65 -0.04
CA GLN A 130 -18.59 -18.13 -1.34
C GLN A 130 -17.53 -18.26 -2.47
N LEU A 131 -16.32 -18.71 -2.13
CA LEU A 131 -15.18 -18.78 -3.05
C LEU A 131 -14.94 -20.19 -3.63
N LEU A 132 -15.74 -21.19 -3.26
CA LEU A 132 -15.51 -22.60 -3.61
C LEU A 132 -15.51 -22.87 -5.12
N ASP A 133 -16.17 -22.04 -5.93
CA ASP A 133 -16.33 -22.22 -7.39
C ASP A 133 -15.73 -21.06 -8.22
N ALA A 134 -15.18 -20.02 -7.60
CA ALA A 134 -14.64 -18.86 -8.29
C ALA A 134 -13.11 -18.92 -8.38
N ASN A 135 -12.56 -18.37 -9.46
CA ASN A 135 -11.14 -18.02 -9.48
C ASN A 135 -10.87 -17.00 -8.37
N PHE A 136 -10.21 -17.45 -7.30
CA PHE A 136 -9.96 -16.66 -6.10
C PHE A 136 -9.28 -15.33 -6.40
N GLU A 137 -8.31 -15.33 -7.33
CA GLU A 137 -7.60 -14.12 -7.78
C GLU A 137 -8.58 -13.10 -8.39
N GLU A 138 -9.45 -13.53 -9.29
CA GLU A 138 -10.42 -12.66 -9.95
C GLU A 138 -11.46 -12.14 -8.95
N ALA A 139 -11.91 -12.98 -8.00
CA ALA A 139 -12.87 -12.58 -6.99
C ALA A 139 -12.30 -11.48 -6.06
N ILE A 140 -11.05 -11.61 -5.61
CA ILE A 140 -10.39 -10.60 -4.77
C ILE A 140 -10.16 -9.30 -5.52
N ILE A 141 -9.61 -9.37 -6.72
CA ILE A 141 -9.34 -8.18 -7.55
C ILE A 141 -10.65 -7.48 -7.91
N GLY A 142 -11.68 -8.23 -8.33
CA GLY A 142 -13.00 -7.69 -8.62
C GLY A 142 -13.66 -7.08 -7.38
N GLY A 143 -13.50 -7.69 -6.20
CA GLY A 143 -13.97 -7.15 -4.93
C GLY A 143 -13.30 -5.83 -4.56
N ILE A 144 -11.97 -5.72 -4.71
CA ILE A 144 -11.23 -4.47 -4.48
C ILE A 144 -11.70 -3.39 -5.47
N GLU A 145 -11.87 -3.74 -6.75
CA GLU A 145 -12.37 -2.80 -7.77
C GLU A 145 -13.77 -2.29 -7.42
N GLN A 146 -14.69 -3.20 -7.08
CA GLN A 146 -16.06 -2.83 -6.70
C GLN A 146 -16.09 -1.93 -5.45
N MET A 147 -15.31 -2.27 -4.42
CA MET A 147 -15.19 -1.42 -3.24
C MET A 147 -14.65 -0.02 -3.58
N ALA A 148 -13.59 0.07 -4.40
CA ALA A 148 -13.01 1.34 -4.82
C ALA A 148 -14.01 2.24 -5.57
N VAL A 149 -14.91 1.63 -6.38
CA VAL A 149 -15.95 2.34 -7.14
C VAL A 149 -17.15 2.71 -6.26
N GLN A 150 -17.64 1.76 -5.44
CA GLN A 150 -18.88 1.95 -4.69
C GLN A 150 -18.72 2.81 -3.44
N THR A 151 -17.54 2.77 -2.81
CA THR A 151 -17.30 3.51 -1.55
C THR A 151 -16.50 4.78 -1.73
N ASP A 152 -15.99 5.05 -2.94
CA ASP A 152 -15.01 6.12 -3.23
C ASP A 152 -13.79 6.11 -2.28
N CYS A 153 -13.55 5.00 -1.59
CA CYS A 153 -12.37 4.82 -0.75
C CYS A 153 -11.13 4.62 -1.61
N LYS A 154 -10.06 5.33 -1.29
CA LYS A 154 -8.78 5.29 -2.03
C LYS A 154 -7.67 4.59 -1.26
N ILE A 155 -7.87 4.24 0.01
CA ILE A 155 -6.84 3.69 0.88
C ILE A 155 -7.21 2.28 1.31
N PHE A 156 -6.37 1.33 0.91
CA PHE A 156 -6.56 -0.10 1.13
C PHE A 156 -5.36 -0.67 1.89
N ILE A 157 -5.62 -1.46 2.92
CA ILE A 157 -4.60 -2.26 3.62
C ILE A 157 -4.99 -3.72 3.50
N ILE A 158 -4.07 -4.56 3.03
CA ILE A 158 -4.31 -5.98 2.74
C ILE A 158 -3.47 -6.83 3.71
N ASP A 159 -4.10 -7.46 4.67
CA ASP A 159 -3.48 -8.34 5.66
C ASP A 159 -3.98 -9.79 5.45
N ASN A 160 -3.25 -10.69 4.72
CA ASN A 160 -1.91 -10.50 4.19
C ASN A 160 -1.78 -11.10 2.78
N LEU A 161 -0.73 -10.69 2.08
CA LEU A 161 -0.41 -11.18 0.74
C LEU A 161 -0.13 -12.69 0.70
N THR A 162 0.47 -13.24 1.75
CA THR A 162 0.82 -14.67 1.80
C THR A 162 -0.41 -15.54 1.69
N TYR A 163 -1.52 -15.16 2.36
CA TYR A 163 -2.79 -15.86 2.24
C TYR A 163 -3.31 -15.82 0.79
N LEU A 164 -3.27 -14.65 0.16
CA LEU A 164 -3.69 -14.49 -1.23
C LEU A 164 -2.84 -15.35 -2.18
N CYS A 165 -1.54 -15.40 -1.99
CA CYS A 165 -0.63 -16.20 -2.83
C CYS A 165 -0.75 -17.70 -2.60
N CYS A 166 -1.01 -18.16 -1.36
CA CYS A 166 -1.17 -19.59 -1.04
C CYS A 166 -2.48 -20.17 -1.56
N ALA A 167 -3.52 -19.35 -1.67
CA ALA A 167 -4.80 -19.76 -2.26
C ALA A 167 -4.74 -19.91 -3.80
N MET A 168 -3.64 -19.50 -4.42
CA MET A 168 -3.43 -19.57 -5.86
C MET A 168 -2.55 -20.77 -6.23
N GLU A 169 -3.13 -21.74 -6.90
CA GLU A 169 -2.39 -22.88 -7.45
C GLU A 169 -1.50 -22.44 -8.61
N LYS A 170 -0.18 -22.55 -8.47
CA LYS A 170 0.90 -22.45 -9.50
C LYS A 170 1.70 -21.14 -9.59
N GLY A 171 2.96 -21.35 -9.53
CA GLY A 171 4.24 -20.67 -9.75
C GLY A 171 4.35 -19.19 -10.15
N ASP A 172 3.36 -18.55 -10.77
CA ASP A 172 3.43 -17.14 -11.18
C ASP A 172 2.17 -16.32 -10.77
N ALA A 173 1.34 -16.90 -9.93
CA ALA A 173 0.10 -16.28 -9.47
C ALA A 173 0.35 -14.97 -8.69
N ALA A 174 1.38 -14.96 -7.85
CA ALA A 174 1.76 -13.76 -7.10
C ALA A 174 2.17 -12.60 -8.02
N GLY A 175 2.88 -12.89 -9.11
CA GLY A 175 3.24 -11.88 -10.11
C GLY A 175 2.02 -11.30 -10.82
N ARG A 176 1.05 -12.12 -11.20
CA ARG A 176 -0.21 -11.67 -11.83
C ARG A 176 -1.01 -10.79 -10.88
N LEU A 177 -1.19 -11.22 -9.62
CA LEU A 177 -1.86 -10.43 -8.59
C LEU A 177 -1.24 -9.05 -8.45
N MET A 178 0.09 -8.98 -8.38
CA MET A 178 0.80 -7.69 -8.26
C MET A 178 0.60 -6.79 -9.47
N ILE A 179 0.56 -7.36 -10.68
CA ILE A 179 0.24 -6.61 -11.90
C ILE A 179 -1.18 -6.05 -11.81
N GLN A 180 -2.15 -6.87 -11.39
CA GLN A 180 -3.55 -6.45 -11.27
C GLN A 180 -3.72 -5.36 -10.19
N LEU A 181 -3.10 -5.51 -9.02
CA LEU A 181 -3.09 -4.47 -7.98
C LEU A 181 -2.49 -3.15 -8.47
N ASN A 182 -1.37 -3.22 -9.22
CA ASN A 182 -0.78 -2.02 -9.84
C ASN A 182 -1.71 -1.37 -10.89
N ASN A 183 -2.46 -2.18 -11.65
CA ASN A 183 -3.44 -1.68 -12.60
C ASN A 183 -4.60 -0.99 -11.89
N LEU A 184 -5.16 -1.60 -10.83
CA LEU A 184 -6.20 -0.98 -10.02
C LEU A 184 -5.71 0.31 -9.36
N LYS A 185 -4.51 0.29 -8.78
CA LYS A 185 -3.87 1.47 -8.21
C LYS A 185 -3.83 2.63 -9.19
N LYS A 186 -3.37 2.40 -10.42
CA LYS A 186 -3.28 3.44 -11.45
C LYS A 186 -4.65 3.89 -11.94
N ARG A 187 -5.57 2.95 -12.16
CA ARG A 187 -6.90 3.22 -12.74
C ARG A 187 -7.79 4.04 -11.81
N TYR A 188 -7.72 3.75 -10.52
CA TYR A 188 -8.59 4.34 -9.49
C TYR A 188 -7.87 5.28 -8.53
N ALA A 189 -6.59 5.58 -8.77
CA ALA A 189 -5.72 6.39 -7.91
C ALA A 189 -5.70 5.86 -6.46
N LEU A 190 -5.53 4.52 -6.30
CA LEU A 190 -5.51 3.88 -5.00
C LEU A 190 -4.14 3.98 -4.34
N SER A 191 -4.15 4.00 -3.02
CA SER A 191 -3.00 3.82 -2.15
C SER A 191 -3.16 2.47 -1.45
N ILE A 192 -2.25 1.53 -1.70
CA ILE A 192 -2.40 0.15 -1.24
C ILE A 192 -1.18 -0.23 -0.39
N LEU A 193 -1.42 -0.61 0.86
CA LEU A 193 -0.43 -1.22 1.73
C LEU A 193 -0.69 -2.72 1.83
N VAL A 194 0.29 -3.52 1.45
CA VAL A 194 0.20 -4.99 1.51
C VAL A 194 1.09 -5.50 2.62
N LEU A 195 0.57 -6.36 3.48
CA LEU A 195 1.32 -7.04 4.51
C LEU A 195 1.83 -8.38 3.98
N ALA A 196 3.10 -8.70 4.26
CA ALA A 196 3.71 -9.96 3.86
C ALA A 196 4.54 -10.57 5.00
N HIS A 197 4.81 -11.88 4.92
CA HIS A 197 5.69 -12.55 5.86
C HIS A 197 7.12 -12.68 5.32
N THR A 198 8.07 -12.93 6.22
CA THR A 198 9.39 -13.43 5.88
C THR A 198 9.35 -14.96 5.74
N PRO A 199 10.16 -15.58 4.89
CA PRO A 199 10.46 -17.01 5.00
C PRO A 199 11.20 -17.29 6.33
N LYS A 200 11.33 -18.54 6.71
CA LYS A 200 12.15 -18.93 7.88
C LYS A 200 13.58 -18.41 7.69
N ARG A 201 14.07 -17.61 8.63
CA ARG A 201 15.39 -16.98 8.64
C ARG A 201 16.02 -17.04 10.03
N SER A 202 17.33 -16.81 10.13
CA SER A 202 17.99 -16.56 11.42
C SER A 202 17.54 -15.21 11.97
N LEU A 203 17.14 -15.19 13.23
CA LEU A 203 16.72 -13.96 13.93
C LEU A 203 17.92 -13.07 14.31
N ASP A 204 19.15 -13.62 14.27
CA ASP A 204 20.38 -12.90 14.63
C ASP A 204 20.88 -11.97 13.52
N CYS A 205 20.31 -12.10 12.32
CA CYS A 205 20.68 -11.26 11.17
C CYS A 205 19.67 -10.13 10.98
N PRO A 206 20.12 -8.90 10.64
CA PRO A 206 19.22 -7.81 10.27
C PRO A 206 18.33 -8.19 9.07
N ILE A 207 17.08 -7.77 9.10
CA ILE A 207 16.15 -7.98 7.98
C ILE A 207 16.62 -7.17 6.77
N THR A 208 16.58 -7.80 5.58
CA THR A 208 16.96 -7.21 4.30
C THR A 208 15.86 -7.40 3.25
N SER A 209 16.03 -6.81 2.07
CA SER A 209 15.12 -7.02 0.93
C SER A 209 15.02 -8.47 0.46
N ASN A 210 16.01 -9.33 0.79
CA ASN A 210 16.00 -10.74 0.44
C ASN A 210 15.06 -11.57 1.33
N ASP A 211 14.62 -11.00 2.45
CA ASP A 211 13.78 -11.67 3.44
C ASP A 211 12.27 -11.47 3.17
N LEU A 212 11.87 -10.86 2.07
CA LEU A 212 10.48 -10.81 1.64
C LEU A 212 10.06 -12.19 1.08
N ALA A 213 9.04 -12.81 1.68
CA ALA A 213 8.47 -14.05 1.18
C ALA A 213 7.92 -13.91 -0.25
N GLY A 214 8.17 -14.91 -1.10
CA GLY A 214 7.58 -14.98 -2.44
C GLY A 214 8.48 -14.57 -3.60
N SER A 215 9.69 -14.13 -3.38
CA SER A 215 10.80 -13.90 -4.32
C SER A 215 11.20 -12.44 -4.53
N LYS A 216 12.44 -12.23 -4.98
CA LYS A 216 12.96 -10.91 -5.43
C LYS A 216 12.07 -10.24 -6.49
N ARG A 217 11.26 -11.01 -7.23
CA ARG A 217 10.35 -10.47 -8.24
C ARG A 217 9.23 -9.65 -7.60
N LEU A 218 8.66 -10.10 -6.48
CA LEU A 218 7.59 -9.37 -5.78
C LEU A 218 8.08 -8.00 -5.26
N TYR A 219 9.30 -7.94 -4.75
CA TYR A 219 9.91 -6.71 -4.27
C TYR A 219 9.92 -5.59 -5.32
N ASN A 220 10.10 -5.95 -6.60
CA ASN A 220 10.18 -5.00 -7.68
C ASN A 220 8.84 -4.32 -8.01
N PHE A 221 7.71 -4.94 -7.70
CA PHE A 221 6.39 -4.37 -7.95
C PHE A 221 6.03 -3.24 -6.99
N PHE A 222 6.58 -3.24 -5.79
CA PHE A 222 6.28 -2.23 -4.79
C PHE A 222 6.97 -0.90 -5.09
N ASP A 223 6.31 0.21 -4.77
CA ASP A 223 6.88 1.56 -4.81
C ASP A 223 7.74 1.79 -3.57
N SER A 224 7.22 1.48 -2.39
CA SER A 224 7.94 1.56 -1.11
C SER A 224 7.86 0.23 -0.36
N VAL A 225 8.94 -0.11 0.35
CA VAL A 225 9.01 -1.34 1.16
C VAL A 225 9.65 -1.01 2.50
N PHE A 226 9.00 -1.40 3.56
CA PHE A 226 9.52 -1.26 4.93
C PHE A 226 9.27 -2.53 5.74
N THR A 227 10.01 -2.68 6.82
CA THR A 227 10.02 -3.91 7.61
C THR A 227 10.09 -3.63 9.10
N ILE A 228 9.53 -4.58 9.88
CA ILE A 228 9.68 -4.60 11.33
C ILE A 228 10.67 -5.71 11.68
N GLY A 229 11.66 -5.38 12.53
CA GLY A 229 12.54 -6.35 13.16
C GLY A 229 12.47 -6.28 14.68
N LYS A 230 12.90 -7.35 15.35
CA LYS A 230 13.14 -7.34 16.79
C LYS A 230 14.54 -6.82 17.08
N SER A 231 14.70 -6.11 18.19
CA SER A 231 16.02 -5.77 18.68
C SER A 231 16.76 -7.02 19.14
N ALA A 232 18.04 -7.12 18.79
CA ALA A 232 18.91 -8.16 19.32
C ALA A 232 19.36 -7.89 20.77
N GLN A 233 19.26 -6.65 21.23
CA GLN A 233 19.69 -6.21 22.56
C GLN A 233 18.55 -6.32 23.59
N ASP A 234 17.31 -6.08 23.16
CA ASP A 234 16.14 -6.11 24.02
C ASP A 234 14.96 -6.76 23.30
N GLY A 235 14.49 -7.88 23.81
CA GLY A 235 13.38 -8.65 23.23
C GLY A 235 12.01 -7.94 23.26
N GLY A 236 11.85 -6.91 24.08
CA GLY A 236 10.68 -6.03 24.14
C GLY A 236 10.64 -5.02 23.00
N LEU A 237 11.83 -4.57 22.58
CA LEU A 237 11.97 -3.54 21.54
C LEU A 237 11.81 -4.11 20.13
N ARG A 238 11.20 -3.31 19.30
CA ARG A 238 11.09 -3.51 17.86
C ARG A 238 11.60 -2.28 17.14
N TYR A 239 11.99 -2.46 15.88
CA TYR A 239 12.35 -1.36 15.02
C TYR A 239 11.62 -1.46 13.68
N VAL A 240 11.34 -0.32 13.09
CA VAL A 240 10.89 -0.21 11.70
C VAL A 240 11.92 0.53 10.88
N LYS A 241 12.18 0.04 9.67
CA LYS A 241 13.09 0.67 8.71
C LYS A 241 12.60 0.55 7.28
N GLN A 242 13.01 1.49 6.46
CA GLN A 242 12.82 1.47 5.01
C GLN A 242 13.81 0.51 4.35
N LEU A 243 13.37 -0.15 3.29
CA LEU A 243 14.22 -0.98 2.41
C LEU A 243 14.15 -0.52 0.97
N LYS A 244 13.06 0.15 0.58
CA LYS A 244 12.87 0.72 -0.74
C LYS A 244 12.00 1.97 -0.63
N VAL A 245 12.38 3.01 -1.35
CA VAL A 245 11.61 4.24 -1.50
C VAL A 245 11.68 4.66 -2.96
N ARG A 246 10.54 4.81 -3.63
CA ARG A 246 10.46 5.33 -4.99
C ARG A 246 10.14 6.82 -5.01
N TYR A 247 9.33 7.26 -4.05
CA TYR A 247 8.96 8.66 -3.85
C TYR A 247 9.26 9.08 -2.41
N GLY A 248 9.71 10.33 -2.21
CA GLY A 248 10.07 10.84 -0.88
C GLY A 248 11.53 10.57 -0.49
N THR A 249 11.79 10.61 0.82
CA THR A 249 13.15 10.54 1.38
C THR A 249 13.42 9.18 1.99
N PHE A 250 14.59 8.62 1.70
CA PHE A 250 15.11 7.44 2.39
C PHE A 250 15.77 7.89 3.70
N SER A 251 14.95 8.05 4.75
CA SER A 251 15.34 8.67 6.02
C SER A 251 15.53 7.68 7.16
N HIS A 252 14.97 6.48 7.04
CA HIS A 252 15.00 5.45 8.08
C HIS A 252 15.59 4.15 7.55
N ASP A 253 16.90 4.15 7.34
CA ASP A 253 17.69 2.99 6.91
C ASP A 253 18.17 2.12 8.08
N ALA A 254 19.23 1.34 7.86
CA ALA A 254 19.79 0.46 8.88
C ALA A 254 20.46 1.22 10.04
N ASP A 255 20.93 2.45 9.78
CA ASP A 255 21.66 3.26 10.75
C ASP A 255 20.74 4.24 11.50
N ASN A 256 19.52 4.48 10.98
CA ASN A 256 18.52 5.39 11.52
C ASN A 256 17.13 4.76 11.59
N VAL A 257 16.97 3.67 12.32
CA VAL A 257 15.68 2.98 12.52
C VAL A 257 14.78 3.71 13.52
N ILE A 258 13.46 3.58 13.36
CA ILE A 258 12.51 3.97 14.40
C ILE A 258 12.36 2.79 15.39
N VAL A 259 12.70 3.01 16.65
CA VAL A 259 12.55 2.00 17.71
C VAL A 259 11.24 2.25 18.46
N TYR A 260 10.50 1.17 18.78
CA TYR A 260 9.25 1.24 19.51
C TYR A 260 8.98 -0.04 20.32
N GLU A 261 8.08 0.06 21.27
CA GLU A 261 7.49 -1.05 22.01
C GLU A 261 6.03 -1.24 21.60
N ILE A 262 5.53 -2.47 21.73
CA ILE A 262 4.11 -2.75 21.64
C ILE A 262 3.58 -2.83 23.05
N ASP A 263 2.83 -1.83 23.44
CA ASP A 263 2.08 -1.79 24.69
C ASP A 263 0.72 -2.47 24.53
N LYS A 264 0.19 -3.05 25.62
CA LYS A 264 -1.10 -3.77 25.62
C LYS A 264 -2.22 -2.90 26.14
#